data_bcf75fa59c525ddcc85625754781f735
#
_entry.id   bcf75fa59c525ddcc85625754781f735
#
_cell.length_a   1.000
_cell.length_b   1.000
_cell.length_c   1.000
_cell.angle_alpha   90.00
_cell.angle_beta   90.00
_cell.angle_gamma   90.00
#
_symmetry.space_group_name_H-M   'P 1'
#
loop_
_entity.id
_entity.type
_entity.pdbx_description
1 polymer ?
#
loop_
_entity_poly.entity_id
_entity_poly.type
_entity_poly.pdbx_seq_one_letter_code
_entity_poly.pdbx_strand_id
1 'polypeptide(L)'
;MRALAEAPQLLLNYGKIEYDYLMSWDYFDGEWSSVKSKVAFKQLPLMEVEDGTQICQSIAILQYIESIAGLTINDPLKSAEAMAVLQSAQELFAPLNPTVNFATGQDFKDKRDKMRSGLESRFSDLARCLEKYEGRYFIDNTPRAAEFACFHHLDLSKELDPEILYGFPRLVQFVDDIQNIDCLLYTSDAADEGLG
;
A
#
# COMPACT_ATOMS: atom_id res chain seq x y z
N MET A 1 -5.67 -7.48 9.72
CA MET A 1 -6.19 -7.38 8.33
C MET A 1 -5.49 -6.24 7.62
N ARG A 2 -4.76 -6.53 6.58
CA ARG A 2 -4.01 -5.54 5.79
C ARG A 2 -4.91 -4.97 4.70
N ALA A 3 -4.97 -3.65 4.61
CA ALA A 3 -5.86 -2.93 3.68
C ALA A 3 -5.22 -1.60 3.21
N LEU A 4 -5.99 -0.74 2.56
CA LEU A 4 -5.50 0.50 1.94
C LEU A 4 -4.89 1.54 2.91
N ALA A 5 -5.02 1.35 4.23
CA ALA A 5 -4.34 2.16 5.23
C ALA A 5 -2.87 1.78 5.43
N GLU A 6 -2.46 0.60 5.02
CA GLU A 6 -1.09 0.07 5.23
C GLU A 6 -0.02 0.96 4.58
N ALA A 7 -0.15 1.24 3.28
CA ALA A 7 0.82 2.07 2.57
C ALA A 7 0.94 3.50 3.14
N PRO A 8 -0.15 4.21 3.49
CA PRO A 8 -0.08 5.45 4.27
C PRO A 8 0.71 5.34 5.58
N GLN A 9 0.48 4.30 6.38
CA GLN A 9 1.20 4.10 7.65
C GLN A 9 2.70 3.87 7.42
N LEU A 10 3.06 3.05 6.43
CA LEU A 10 4.46 2.83 6.06
C LEU A 10 5.15 4.14 5.66
N LEU A 11 4.47 4.98 4.87
CA LEU A 11 4.99 6.27 4.44
C LEU A 11 5.11 7.28 5.60
N LEU A 12 4.14 7.31 6.53
CA LEU A 12 4.21 8.11 7.76
C LEU A 12 5.42 7.72 8.61
N ASN A 13 5.60 6.42 8.83
CA ASN A 13 6.75 5.89 9.57
C ASN A 13 8.08 6.23 8.89
N TYR A 14 8.17 6.05 7.57
CA TYR A 14 9.35 6.42 6.80
C TYR A 14 9.65 7.93 6.89
N GLY A 15 8.62 8.77 6.77
CA GLY A 15 8.70 10.22 6.92
C GLY A 15 8.92 10.70 8.35
N LYS A 16 8.92 9.78 9.35
CA LYS A 16 9.01 10.09 10.79
C LYS A 16 7.95 11.09 11.25
N ILE A 17 6.74 10.94 10.71
CA ILE A 17 5.58 11.75 11.07
C ILE A 17 4.80 10.99 12.12
N GLU A 18 4.63 11.60 13.29
CA GLU A 18 3.82 11.04 14.37
C GLU A 18 2.35 11.02 13.98
N TYR A 19 1.64 9.94 14.31
CA TYR A 19 0.21 9.79 14.06
C TYR A 19 -0.42 8.81 15.04
N ASP A 20 -1.72 8.97 15.25
CA ASP A 20 -2.55 8.01 15.97
C ASP A 20 -3.32 7.13 14.96
N TYR A 21 -3.21 5.81 15.12
CA TYR A 21 -4.00 4.87 14.34
C TYR A 21 -5.24 4.45 15.13
N LEU A 22 -6.41 4.90 14.66
CA LEU A 22 -7.68 4.61 15.29
C LEU A 22 -8.54 3.70 14.40
N MET A 23 -9.16 2.72 15.00
CA MET A 23 -10.17 1.92 14.30
C MET A 23 -11.44 2.75 14.12
N SER A 24 -12.19 2.50 13.05
CA SER A 24 -13.37 3.30 12.73
C SER A 24 -14.42 3.35 13.85
N TRP A 25 -14.57 2.27 14.61
CA TRP A 25 -15.50 2.21 15.74
C TRP A 25 -15.04 3.03 16.95
N ASP A 26 -13.72 3.18 17.16
CA ASP A 26 -13.16 4.02 18.21
C ASP A 26 -13.24 5.52 17.82
N TYR A 27 -12.92 5.83 16.56
CA TYR A 27 -12.96 7.21 16.06
C TYR A 27 -14.39 7.78 15.98
N PHE A 28 -15.37 7.00 15.52
CA PHE A 28 -16.74 7.45 15.32
C PHE A 28 -17.69 7.12 16.49
N ASP A 29 -17.22 6.38 17.49
CA ASP A 29 -18.06 5.87 18.59
C ASP A 29 -19.30 5.12 18.07
N GLY A 30 -19.09 4.16 17.15
CA GLY A 30 -20.17 3.36 16.57
C GLY A 30 -19.80 2.50 15.38
N GLU A 31 -20.72 1.63 15.02
CA GLU A 31 -20.62 0.72 13.90
C GLU A 31 -20.43 1.46 12.56
N TRP A 32 -19.50 1.02 11.73
CA TRP A 32 -19.22 1.64 10.44
C TRP A 32 -20.47 1.83 9.56
N SER A 33 -21.37 0.85 9.56
CA SER A 33 -22.61 0.89 8.78
C SER A 33 -23.50 2.10 9.11
N SER A 34 -23.48 2.56 10.36
CA SER A 34 -24.29 3.70 10.85
C SER A 34 -23.60 5.05 10.69
N VAL A 35 -22.24 5.07 10.68
CA VAL A 35 -21.45 6.30 10.69
C VAL A 35 -20.83 6.66 9.34
N LYS A 36 -20.75 5.73 8.39
CA LYS A 36 -20.12 5.93 7.07
C LYS A 36 -20.63 7.15 6.29
N SER A 37 -21.88 7.57 6.54
CA SER A 37 -22.45 8.76 5.90
C SER A 37 -21.82 10.08 6.35
N LYS A 38 -21.05 10.08 7.46
CA LYS A 38 -20.29 11.22 7.96
C LYS A 38 -18.97 11.43 7.20
N VAL A 39 -18.53 10.42 6.44
CA VAL A 39 -17.27 10.43 5.68
C VAL A 39 -17.54 10.68 4.20
N ALA A 40 -16.78 11.59 3.60
CA ALA A 40 -16.81 11.79 2.16
C ALA A 40 -16.52 10.46 1.43
N PHE A 41 -17.27 10.18 0.36
CA PHE A 41 -17.22 8.93 -0.41
C PHE A 41 -17.62 7.66 0.36
N LYS A 42 -17.95 7.74 1.66
CA LYS A 42 -18.39 6.61 2.51
C LYS A 42 -17.41 5.42 2.49
N GLN A 43 -16.12 5.71 2.45
CA GLN A 43 -15.02 4.75 2.33
C GLN A 43 -13.89 5.07 3.32
N LEU A 44 -13.16 4.03 3.72
CA LEU A 44 -11.91 4.11 4.48
C LEU A 44 -10.74 3.71 3.55
N PRO A 45 -9.52 4.15 3.84
CA PRO A 45 -9.09 4.94 5.00
C PRO A 45 -9.51 6.41 4.95
N LEU A 46 -9.52 7.02 6.11
CA LEU A 46 -9.69 8.44 6.37
C LEU A 46 -8.46 8.93 7.14
N MET A 47 -7.91 10.07 6.77
CA MET A 47 -6.88 10.79 7.53
C MET A 47 -7.47 12.11 8.01
N GLU A 48 -7.35 12.40 9.29
CA GLU A 48 -7.69 13.72 9.85
C GLU A 48 -6.39 14.44 10.21
N VAL A 49 -6.28 15.72 9.85
CA VAL A 49 -5.14 16.56 10.20
C VAL A 49 -5.48 17.46 11.36
N GLU A 50 -4.48 18.15 11.95
CA GLU A 50 -4.60 18.90 13.22
C GLU A 50 -5.77 19.91 13.28
N ASP A 51 -6.15 20.50 12.15
CA ASP A 51 -7.27 21.46 12.10
C ASP A 51 -8.66 20.79 11.97
N GLY A 52 -8.71 19.45 11.99
CA GLY A 52 -9.92 18.66 11.80
C GLY A 52 -10.29 18.42 10.33
N THR A 53 -9.48 18.84 9.39
CA THR A 53 -9.71 18.56 7.96
C THR A 53 -9.54 17.07 7.67
N GLN A 54 -10.52 16.48 7.00
CA GLN A 54 -10.51 15.07 6.64
C GLN A 54 -10.10 14.85 5.18
N ILE A 55 -9.10 14.02 4.98
CA ILE A 55 -8.64 13.58 3.66
C ILE A 55 -9.09 12.13 3.44
N CYS A 56 -9.86 11.91 2.38
CA CYS A 56 -10.32 10.58 1.96
C CYS A 56 -9.59 10.14 0.71
N GLN A 57 -9.66 8.85 0.40
CA GLN A 57 -8.97 8.16 -0.70
C GLN A 57 -7.48 7.94 -0.43
N SER A 58 -7.07 6.68 -0.39
CA SER A 58 -5.69 6.29 -0.04
C SER A 58 -4.62 6.96 -0.91
N ILE A 59 -4.89 7.18 -2.20
CA ILE A 59 -3.96 7.88 -3.10
C ILE A 59 -3.80 9.35 -2.69
N ALA A 60 -4.90 10.04 -2.37
CA ALA A 60 -4.83 11.43 -1.92
C ALA A 60 -4.13 11.57 -0.56
N ILE A 61 -4.36 10.63 0.35
CA ILE A 61 -3.66 10.53 1.63
C ILE A 61 -2.16 10.34 1.40
N LEU A 62 -1.77 9.40 0.54
CA LEU A 62 -0.38 9.15 0.20
C LEU A 62 0.32 10.38 -0.41
N GLN A 63 -0.34 11.10 -1.32
CA GLN A 63 0.19 12.35 -1.90
C GLN A 63 0.38 13.44 -0.84
N TYR A 64 -0.58 13.59 0.08
CA TYR A 64 -0.47 14.54 1.17
C TYR A 64 0.72 14.21 2.07
N ILE A 65 0.84 12.95 2.51
CA ILE A 65 1.96 12.49 3.35
C ILE A 65 3.30 12.69 2.63
N GLU A 66 3.40 12.31 1.36
CA GLU A 66 4.61 12.54 0.54
C GLU A 66 5.03 14.01 0.54
N SER A 67 4.05 14.91 0.43
CA SER A 67 4.30 16.36 0.44
C SER A 67 4.83 16.85 1.79
N ILE A 68 4.17 16.49 2.91
CA ILE A 68 4.59 16.95 4.25
C ILE A 68 5.89 16.28 4.72
N ALA A 69 6.19 15.09 4.20
CA ALA A 69 7.47 14.39 4.45
C ALA A 69 8.65 14.96 3.63
N GLY A 70 8.41 15.95 2.75
CA GLY A 70 9.45 16.52 1.89
C GLY A 70 9.95 15.58 0.79
N LEU A 71 9.14 14.61 0.39
CA LEU A 71 9.48 13.58 -0.60
C LEU A 71 8.95 13.88 -2.00
N THR A 72 8.34 15.03 -2.22
CA THR A 72 7.74 15.44 -3.51
C THR A 72 8.77 15.45 -4.64
N ILE A 73 8.40 14.88 -5.77
CA ILE A 73 9.20 14.89 -6.99
C ILE A 73 8.96 16.22 -7.72
N ASN A 74 10.01 17.07 -7.82
CA ASN A 74 9.90 18.38 -8.45
C ASN A 74 9.84 18.34 -9.99
N ASP A 75 10.37 17.29 -10.61
CA ASP A 75 10.27 17.09 -12.06
C ASP A 75 8.84 16.62 -12.42
N PRO A 76 8.08 17.41 -13.22
CA PRO A 76 6.68 17.07 -13.51
C PRO A 76 6.51 15.75 -14.27
N LEU A 77 7.47 15.39 -15.13
CA LEU A 77 7.41 14.14 -15.89
C LEU A 77 7.62 12.95 -14.95
N LYS A 78 8.67 12.97 -14.14
CA LYS A 78 8.95 11.94 -13.15
C LYS A 78 7.84 11.81 -12.12
N SER A 79 7.25 12.93 -11.68
CA SER A 79 6.10 12.95 -10.79
C SER A 79 4.89 12.25 -11.42
N ALA A 80 4.60 12.53 -12.70
CA ALA A 80 3.52 11.85 -13.42
C ALA A 80 3.77 10.35 -13.59
N GLU A 81 5.01 9.95 -13.82
CA GLU A 81 5.40 8.53 -13.92
C GLU A 81 5.27 7.80 -12.58
N ALA A 82 5.71 8.40 -11.48
CA ALA A 82 5.51 7.85 -10.14
C ALA A 82 4.02 7.71 -9.81
N MET A 83 3.19 8.69 -10.18
CA MET A 83 1.75 8.62 -10.03
C MET A 83 1.13 7.50 -10.88
N ALA A 84 1.60 7.27 -12.09
CA ALA A 84 1.13 6.17 -12.93
C ALA A 84 1.44 4.80 -12.30
N VAL A 85 2.63 4.64 -11.70
CA VAL A 85 2.99 3.44 -10.93
C VAL A 85 2.08 3.29 -9.72
N LEU A 86 1.87 4.35 -8.94
CA LEU A 86 0.98 4.34 -7.77
C LEU A 86 -0.44 3.88 -8.14
N GLN A 87 -1.01 4.43 -9.19
CA GLN A 87 -2.36 4.04 -9.64
C GLN A 87 -2.40 2.60 -10.16
N SER A 88 -1.39 2.19 -10.94
CA SER A 88 -1.30 0.80 -11.43
C SER A 88 -1.14 -0.21 -10.29
N ALA A 89 -0.34 0.10 -9.28
CA ALA A 89 -0.22 -0.73 -8.09
C ALA A 89 -1.56 -0.84 -7.34
N GLN A 90 -2.30 0.27 -7.23
CA GLN A 90 -3.59 0.31 -6.57
C GLN A 90 -4.65 -0.59 -7.23
N GLU A 91 -4.55 -0.85 -8.54
CA GLU A 91 -5.44 -1.77 -9.25
C GLU A 91 -5.31 -3.23 -8.78
N LEU A 92 -4.18 -3.59 -8.15
CA LEU A 92 -3.98 -4.92 -7.54
C LEU A 92 -4.86 -5.15 -6.32
N PHE A 93 -5.29 -4.08 -5.64
CA PHE A 93 -6.06 -4.19 -4.40
C PHE A 93 -7.41 -4.88 -4.59
N ALA A 94 -8.15 -4.53 -5.63
CA ALA A 94 -9.51 -5.02 -5.85
C ALA A 94 -9.61 -6.56 -5.97
N PRO A 95 -8.73 -7.26 -6.70
CA PRO A 95 -8.75 -8.72 -6.72
C PRO A 95 -8.10 -9.35 -5.46
N LEU A 96 -7.02 -8.75 -4.93
CA LEU A 96 -6.24 -9.34 -3.83
C LEU A 96 -6.99 -9.29 -2.50
N ASN A 97 -7.43 -8.09 -2.09
CA ASN A 97 -7.96 -7.87 -0.74
C ASN A 97 -9.14 -8.79 -0.37
N PRO A 98 -10.19 -8.94 -1.20
CA PRO A 98 -11.30 -9.83 -0.84
C PRO A 98 -10.92 -11.31 -0.86
N THR A 99 -9.90 -11.68 -1.61
CA THR A 99 -9.44 -13.07 -1.68
C THR A 99 -8.57 -13.42 -0.48
N VAL A 100 -7.55 -12.62 -0.20
CA VAL A 100 -6.61 -12.88 0.90
C VAL A 100 -7.29 -12.74 2.26
N ASN A 101 -8.10 -11.71 2.46
CA ASN A 101 -8.67 -11.42 3.78
C ASN A 101 -9.98 -12.17 4.09
N PHE A 102 -10.71 -12.65 3.09
CA PHE A 102 -12.08 -13.17 3.33
C PHE A 102 -12.39 -14.50 2.66
N ALA A 103 -11.68 -14.91 1.61
CA ALA A 103 -11.94 -16.19 0.98
C ALA A 103 -11.25 -17.32 1.74
N THR A 104 -11.89 -18.49 1.80
CA THR A 104 -11.35 -19.68 2.49
C THR A 104 -11.61 -20.95 1.68
N GLY A 105 -10.86 -21.99 1.98
CA GLY A 105 -11.08 -23.33 1.41
C GLY A 105 -11.02 -23.36 -0.13
N GLN A 106 -12.05 -23.93 -0.77
CA GLN A 106 -12.08 -24.06 -2.25
C GLN A 106 -12.29 -22.71 -2.93
N ASP A 107 -13.10 -21.81 -2.35
CA ASP A 107 -13.31 -20.45 -2.90
C ASP A 107 -12.00 -19.66 -3.00
N PHE A 108 -11.12 -19.76 -1.99
CA PHE A 108 -9.79 -19.15 -2.04
C PHE A 108 -8.95 -19.71 -3.20
N LYS A 109 -8.91 -21.03 -3.37
CA LYS A 109 -8.14 -21.69 -4.41
C LYS A 109 -8.61 -21.27 -5.81
N ASP A 110 -9.92 -21.30 -6.04
CA ASP A 110 -10.52 -20.95 -7.34
C ASP A 110 -10.24 -19.47 -7.70
N LYS A 111 -10.36 -18.58 -6.75
CA LYS A 111 -10.06 -17.14 -6.93
C LYS A 111 -8.59 -16.90 -7.20
N ARG A 112 -7.70 -17.53 -6.42
CA ARG A 112 -6.25 -17.47 -6.62
C ARG A 112 -5.87 -17.90 -8.04
N ASP A 113 -6.32 -19.08 -8.46
CA ASP A 113 -5.96 -19.66 -9.75
C ASP A 113 -6.49 -18.80 -10.92
N LYS A 114 -7.69 -18.24 -10.76
CA LYS A 114 -8.30 -17.33 -11.76
C LYS A 114 -7.56 -16.02 -11.91
N MET A 115 -7.03 -15.43 -10.83
CA MET A 115 -6.39 -14.11 -10.90
C MET A 115 -4.90 -14.18 -11.24
N ARG A 116 -4.25 -15.34 -11.10
CA ARG A 116 -2.80 -15.51 -11.20
C ARG A 116 -2.21 -14.89 -12.48
N SER A 117 -2.74 -15.23 -13.66
CA SER A 117 -2.23 -14.71 -14.94
C SER A 117 -2.36 -13.19 -15.08
N GLY A 118 -3.43 -12.62 -14.52
CA GLY A 118 -3.64 -11.17 -14.48
C GLY A 118 -2.64 -10.47 -13.57
N LEU A 119 -2.33 -11.06 -12.41
CA LEU A 119 -1.30 -10.57 -11.49
C LEU A 119 0.10 -10.64 -12.12
N GLU A 120 0.47 -11.77 -12.73
CA GLU A 120 1.77 -11.94 -13.40
C GLU A 120 1.97 -10.92 -14.53
N SER A 121 0.93 -10.58 -15.29
CA SER A 121 0.97 -9.51 -16.28
C SER A 121 1.28 -8.14 -15.64
N ARG A 122 0.62 -7.81 -14.53
CA ARG A 122 0.88 -6.56 -13.78
C ARG A 122 2.28 -6.53 -13.17
N PHE A 123 2.75 -7.66 -12.67
CA PHE A 123 4.12 -7.77 -12.14
C PHE A 123 5.17 -7.54 -13.23
N SER A 124 4.96 -8.07 -14.44
CA SER A 124 5.83 -7.76 -15.59
C SER A 124 5.89 -6.27 -15.88
N ASP A 125 4.75 -5.56 -15.84
CA ASP A 125 4.70 -4.12 -16.07
C ASP A 125 5.44 -3.34 -14.98
N LEU A 126 5.22 -3.70 -13.70
CA LEU A 126 5.91 -3.06 -12.58
C LEU A 126 7.42 -3.33 -12.59
N ALA A 127 7.85 -4.55 -12.91
CA ALA A 127 9.27 -4.89 -13.04
C ALA A 127 9.94 -4.02 -14.13
N ARG A 128 9.30 -3.87 -15.29
CA ARG A 128 9.79 -3.01 -16.38
C ARG A 128 9.87 -1.53 -15.96
N CYS A 129 8.92 -1.05 -15.14
CA CYS A 129 8.98 0.31 -14.61
C CYS A 129 10.16 0.51 -13.65
N LEU A 130 10.51 -0.50 -12.84
CA LEU A 130 11.68 -0.47 -11.95
C LEU A 130 13.02 -0.47 -12.70
N GLU A 131 13.04 -0.96 -13.94
CA GLU A 131 14.25 -1.00 -14.77
C GLU A 131 14.45 0.27 -15.60
N LYS A 132 13.48 1.20 -15.57
CA LYS A 132 13.52 2.40 -16.42
C LYS A 132 14.58 3.40 -15.99
N TYR A 133 14.81 3.55 -14.70
CA TYR A 133 15.78 4.48 -14.12
C TYR A 133 16.88 3.72 -13.36
N GLU A 134 18.05 4.33 -13.27
CA GLU A 134 19.09 3.84 -12.37
C GLU A 134 18.67 4.11 -10.92
N GLY A 135 18.64 3.06 -10.08
CA GLY A 135 18.29 3.19 -8.68
C GLY A 135 17.59 1.94 -8.14
N ARG A 136 17.29 2.00 -6.85
CA ARG A 136 16.58 0.91 -6.14
C ARG A 136 15.09 0.92 -6.44
N TYR A 137 14.53 2.11 -6.67
CA TYR A 137 13.09 2.37 -6.74
C TYR A 137 12.67 2.87 -8.12
N PHE A 138 11.42 3.25 -8.29
CA PHE A 138 10.88 3.58 -9.61
C PHE A 138 11.49 4.82 -10.26
N ILE A 139 11.94 5.80 -9.47
CA ILE A 139 12.49 7.06 -9.98
C ILE A 139 13.98 7.23 -9.64
N ASP A 140 14.37 6.86 -8.44
CA ASP A 140 15.74 7.01 -7.91
C ASP A 140 15.98 6.08 -6.70
N ASN A 141 16.78 6.48 -5.72
CA ASN A 141 17.07 5.72 -4.50
C ASN A 141 16.22 6.12 -3.29
N THR A 142 15.17 6.92 -3.49
CA THR A 142 14.28 7.39 -2.42
C THR A 142 12.90 6.75 -2.58
N PRO A 143 12.45 5.94 -1.62
CA PRO A 143 11.10 5.39 -1.67
C PRO A 143 10.07 6.49 -1.34
N ARG A 144 8.94 6.46 -2.03
CA ARG A 144 7.84 7.43 -1.95
C ARG A 144 6.48 6.73 -1.92
N ALA A 145 5.42 7.45 -2.13
CA ALA A 145 4.05 6.94 -2.15
C ALA A 145 3.86 5.73 -3.09
N ALA A 146 4.45 5.79 -4.29
CA ALA A 146 4.37 4.72 -5.28
C ALA A 146 5.02 3.42 -4.78
N GLU A 147 6.18 3.54 -4.14
CA GLU A 147 6.94 2.42 -3.61
C GLU A 147 6.18 1.73 -2.48
N PHE A 148 5.67 2.47 -1.50
CA PHE A 148 4.94 1.88 -0.37
C PHE A 148 3.61 1.25 -0.79
N ALA A 149 2.89 1.85 -1.74
CA ALA A 149 1.69 1.23 -2.30
C ALA A 149 2.02 -0.05 -3.08
N CYS A 150 3.04 -0.02 -3.94
CA CYS A 150 3.49 -1.18 -4.69
C CYS A 150 3.95 -2.30 -3.76
N PHE A 151 4.80 -1.97 -2.78
CA PHE A 151 5.26 -2.92 -1.76
C PHE A 151 4.09 -3.60 -1.03
N HIS A 152 3.13 -2.82 -0.53
CA HIS A 152 1.97 -3.37 0.17
C HIS A 152 1.24 -4.43 -0.67
N HIS A 153 0.99 -4.15 -1.94
CA HIS A 153 0.26 -5.08 -2.81
C HIS A 153 1.09 -6.29 -3.25
N LEU A 154 2.38 -6.11 -3.49
CA LEU A 154 3.29 -7.22 -3.79
C LEU A 154 3.43 -8.16 -2.59
N ASP A 155 3.57 -7.60 -1.39
CA ASP A 155 3.67 -8.39 -0.17
C ASP A 155 2.34 -9.10 0.16
N LEU A 156 1.19 -8.44 -0.03
CA LEU A 156 -0.13 -9.06 0.06
C LEU A 156 -0.29 -10.20 -0.98
N SER A 157 0.34 -10.09 -2.15
CA SER A 157 0.32 -11.16 -3.16
C SER A 157 1.05 -12.42 -2.70
N LYS A 158 2.05 -12.31 -1.83
CA LYS A 158 2.75 -13.44 -1.21
C LYS A 158 1.85 -14.22 -0.23
N GLU A 159 0.86 -13.57 0.38
CA GLU A 159 -0.15 -14.25 1.18
C GLU A 159 -1.13 -15.07 0.32
N LEU A 160 -1.34 -14.66 -0.93
CA LEU A 160 -2.11 -15.44 -1.90
C LEU A 160 -1.35 -16.68 -2.37
N ASP A 161 -0.07 -16.51 -2.70
CA ASP A 161 0.85 -17.56 -3.13
C ASP A 161 2.29 -17.13 -2.81
N PRO A 162 3.00 -17.78 -1.87
CA PRO A 162 4.37 -17.42 -1.47
C PRO A 162 5.37 -17.40 -2.63
N GLU A 163 5.11 -18.15 -3.71
CA GLU A 163 6.00 -18.29 -4.86
C GLU A 163 5.63 -17.34 -6.03
N ILE A 164 4.57 -16.54 -5.89
CA ILE A 164 4.00 -15.76 -7.00
C ILE A 164 4.99 -14.76 -7.62
N LEU A 165 5.97 -14.30 -6.86
CA LEU A 165 7.01 -13.35 -7.31
C LEU A 165 8.29 -14.02 -7.81
N TYR A 166 8.45 -15.35 -7.74
CA TYR A 166 9.72 -16.01 -8.08
C TYR A 166 10.16 -15.80 -9.55
N GLY A 167 9.20 -15.60 -10.45
CA GLY A 167 9.49 -15.25 -11.84
C GLY A 167 9.93 -13.81 -12.09
N PHE A 168 9.96 -12.96 -11.03
CA PHE A 168 10.21 -11.52 -11.11
C PHE A 168 11.32 -11.09 -10.14
N PRO A 169 12.59 -11.46 -10.38
CA PRO A 169 13.68 -11.24 -9.42
C PRO A 169 13.86 -9.77 -9.05
N ARG A 170 13.56 -8.82 -9.95
CA ARG A 170 13.63 -7.39 -9.67
C ARG A 170 12.55 -6.93 -8.69
N LEU A 171 11.35 -7.55 -8.72
CA LEU A 171 10.30 -7.28 -7.73
C LEU A 171 10.61 -7.92 -6.38
N VAL A 172 11.21 -9.11 -6.37
CA VAL A 172 11.69 -9.74 -5.12
C VAL A 172 12.70 -8.81 -4.45
N GLN A 173 13.72 -8.35 -5.19
CA GLN A 173 14.72 -7.41 -4.67
C GLN A 173 14.08 -6.11 -4.18
N PHE A 174 13.10 -5.56 -4.90
CA PHE A 174 12.38 -4.35 -4.49
C PHE A 174 11.62 -4.54 -3.16
N VAL A 175 10.94 -5.68 -2.99
CA VAL A 175 10.25 -6.01 -1.74
C VAL A 175 11.26 -6.11 -0.59
N ASP A 176 12.37 -6.80 -0.80
CA ASP A 176 13.44 -6.93 0.19
C ASP A 176 14.07 -5.57 0.54
N ASP A 177 14.30 -4.71 -0.46
CA ASP A 177 14.84 -3.37 -0.25
C ASP A 177 13.92 -2.49 0.64
N ILE A 178 12.59 -2.59 0.48
CA ILE A 178 11.64 -1.86 1.33
C ILE A 178 11.55 -2.49 2.73
N GLN A 179 11.48 -3.82 2.84
CA GLN A 179 11.42 -4.52 4.13
C GLN A 179 12.63 -4.24 5.01
N ASN A 180 13.80 -4.03 4.42
CA ASN A 180 15.04 -3.74 5.13
C ASN A 180 15.27 -2.24 5.45
N ILE A 181 14.26 -1.38 5.29
CA ILE A 181 14.33 0.01 5.77
C ILE A 181 14.19 0.01 7.30
N ASP A 182 15.21 0.46 8.00
CA ASP A 182 15.33 0.37 9.47
C ASP A 182 14.09 0.85 10.23
N CYS A 183 13.45 1.94 9.79
CA CYS A 183 12.28 2.49 10.46
C CYS A 183 11.00 1.65 10.27
N LEU A 184 10.99 0.69 9.34
CA LEU A 184 9.86 -0.20 9.10
C LEU A 184 10.00 -1.54 9.83
N LEU A 185 11.22 -1.94 10.22
CA LEU A 185 11.46 -3.18 10.96
C LEU A 185 10.74 -3.21 12.31
N TYR A 186 10.65 -2.05 12.99
CA TYR A 186 10.00 -1.92 14.30
C TYR A 186 8.47 -1.99 14.25
N THR A 187 7.85 -1.76 13.07
CA THR A 187 6.39 -1.76 12.94
C THR A 187 5.81 -3.16 12.67
N SER A 188 6.59 -4.06 12.09
CA SER A 188 6.18 -5.47 11.90
C SER A 188 6.10 -6.22 13.23
N ASP A 189 7.06 -5.99 14.13
CA ASP A 189 7.11 -6.65 15.44
C ASP A 189 5.98 -6.18 16.37
N ALA A 190 5.61 -4.89 16.32
CA ALA A 190 4.50 -4.35 17.12
C ALA A 190 3.12 -4.81 16.65
N ALA A 191 2.95 -5.17 15.37
CA ALA A 191 1.70 -5.71 14.84
C ALA A 191 1.47 -7.18 15.26
N ASP A 192 2.54 -7.95 15.44
CA ASP A 192 2.47 -9.35 15.89
C ASP A 192 2.23 -9.47 17.41
N GLU A 193 2.67 -8.50 18.22
CA GLU A 193 2.43 -8.50 19.66
C GLU A 193 1.01 -8.07 20.09
N GLY A 194 0.24 -7.45 19.19
CA GLY A 194 -1.12 -6.95 19.46
C GLY A 194 -2.27 -7.97 19.29
N LEU A 195 -1.98 -9.21 18.95
CA LEU A 195 -2.96 -10.29 18.74
C LEU A 195 -2.92 -11.39 19.83
N GLY A 196 -2.57 -11.02 21.07
CA GLY A 196 -2.63 -11.88 22.24
C GLY A 196 -3.93 -11.75 23.01
#